data_2e125300ebd5f5f81fe738da467e35d2
#
_entry.id   2e125300ebd5f5f81fe738da467e35d2
#
_cell.length_a   1.000
_cell.length_b   1.000
_cell.length_c   1.000
_cell.angle_alpha   90.00
_cell.angle_beta   90.00
_cell.angle_gamma   90.00
#
_symmetry.space_group_name_H-M   'P 1'
#
loop_
_entity.id
_entity.type
_entity.pdbx_description
1 polymer ?
#
loop_
_entity_poly.entity_id
_entity_poly.type
_entity_poly.pdbx_seq_one_letter_code
_entity_poly.pdbx_strand_id
1 'polypeptide(L)'
;MKIIIEHSDKLEDGVYDILKESVINACYAIIKRNLTIIYTNPTVMSVYVLVVCGEMFNITEFINHGKNKLDRFYRHIMAARTFDEYNCPGYSLLIAQVFTIMLDHIKSEEIRNKIYTLNTIVWELLGKHFHVKTGELSGPNFRRYVNFLTTFECSEYKRATGIDLIDDDKMTAEDLRYTLVCPEELRHYFSKHHDEDYSALFTRGNNYPWFNQPNIDTLYMTEDYTLGSFSLMDGWNQRSLLTAYMGDRKEKCCIRLRVLHDFYDFSSGAVATVQHKGSAATVVNFHTNHGDTHVDLDPIVNNTIKAKDLRVRFQIEANCESAAEKVTFTQNGNECILDVLGTAVKIEFPLVEMSGEKPFVEVTRTEKEIFVDAVLYKGEEKSINLRALESIFAVALISVGENEYKVNEIRKDGEFIYMNANLNGKTAEVCALCRAEEQIPSTMATRMYIDGTRFEEYAEV
;
A
#
# COMPACT_ATOMS: atom_id res chain seq x y z
N MET A 1 15.80 -6.76 -24.73
CA MET A 1 15.79 -5.45 -25.43
C MET A 1 17.06 -4.66 -25.19
N LYS A 2 17.38 -4.20 -23.98
CA LYS A 2 18.56 -3.37 -23.69
C LYS A 2 19.87 -3.91 -24.30
N ILE A 3 20.17 -5.20 -24.12
CA ILE A 3 21.36 -5.83 -24.68
C ILE A 3 21.43 -5.68 -26.21
N ILE A 4 20.31 -5.88 -26.91
CA ILE A 4 20.26 -5.73 -28.37
C ILE A 4 20.50 -4.28 -28.80
N ILE A 5 19.99 -3.31 -28.01
CA ILE A 5 20.10 -1.88 -28.35
C ILE A 5 21.51 -1.35 -28.07
N GLU A 6 22.05 -1.64 -26.89
CA GLU A 6 23.26 -1.01 -26.38
C GLU A 6 24.54 -1.82 -26.61
N HIS A 7 24.43 -3.12 -26.91
CA HIS A 7 25.56 -4.04 -26.94
C HIS A 7 25.53 -5.02 -28.11
N SER A 8 24.77 -4.73 -29.17
CA SER A 8 24.72 -5.61 -30.36
C SER A 8 26.08 -5.88 -30.98
N ASP A 9 26.98 -4.91 -30.90
CA ASP A 9 28.36 -4.97 -31.39
C ASP A 9 29.27 -5.93 -30.59
N LYS A 10 28.85 -6.34 -29.42
CA LYS A 10 29.58 -7.23 -28.50
C LYS A 10 29.02 -8.65 -28.47
N LEU A 11 27.98 -8.93 -29.24
CA LEU A 11 27.36 -10.26 -29.32
C LEU A 11 28.13 -11.15 -30.26
N GLU A 12 28.30 -12.43 -29.88
CA GLU A 12 28.85 -13.45 -30.75
C GLU A 12 27.95 -13.69 -31.96
N ASP A 13 28.56 -14.21 -33.05
CA ASP A 13 27.85 -14.55 -34.29
C ASP A 13 26.63 -15.44 -34.02
N GLY A 14 25.48 -15.07 -34.55
CA GLY A 14 24.20 -15.77 -34.40
C GLY A 14 23.43 -15.46 -33.08
N VAL A 15 24.07 -14.95 -32.04
CA VAL A 15 23.37 -14.59 -30.78
C VAL A 15 22.39 -13.42 -30.99
N TYR A 16 22.78 -12.46 -31.83
CA TYR A 16 21.88 -11.34 -32.19
C TYR A 16 20.58 -11.83 -32.83
N ASP A 17 20.66 -12.79 -33.78
CA ASP A 17 19.47 -13.30 -34.46
C ASP A 17 18.55 -14.07 -33.51
N ILE A 18 19.11 -14.87 -32.59
CA ILE A 18 18.35 -15.57 -31.54
C ILE A 18 17.64 -14.59 -30.64
N LEU A 19 18.32 -13.55 -30.19
CA LEU A 19 17.73 -12.50 -29.31
C LEU A 19 16.64 -11.72 -30.03
N LYS A 20 16.86 -11.36 -31.30
CA LYS A 20 15.89 -10.70 -32.17
C LYS A 20 14.62 -11.54 -32.32
N GLU A 21 14.74 -12.80 -32.67
CA GLU A 21 13.61 -13.72 -32.78
C GLU A 21 12.85 -13.84 -31.44
N SER A 22 13.59 -14.00 -30.33
CA SER A 22 13.01 -14.09 -28.99
C SER A 22 12.20 -12.85 -28.62
N VAL A 23 12.68 -11.65 -28.93
CA VAL A 23 11.96 -10.40 -28.65
C VAL A 23 10.73 -10.24 -29.55
N ILE A 24 10.81 -10.62 -30.83
CA ILE A 24 9.67 -10.63 -31.75
C ILE A 24 8.58 -11.59 -31.25
N ASN A 25 8.97 -12.80 -30.85
CA ASN A 25 8.05 -13.79 -30.28
C ASN A 25 7.41 -13.28 -28.97
N ALA A 26 8.16 -12.58 -28.14
CA ALA A 26 7.63 -11.93 -26.94
C ALA A 26 6.58 -10.86 -27.28
N CYS A 27 6.79 -10.04 -28.34
CA CYS A 27 5.81 -9.07 -28.81
C CYS A 27 4.49 -9.73 -29.23
N TYR A 28 4.53 -10.81 -30.00
CA TYR A 28 3.32 -11.55 -30.36
C TYR A 28 2.63 -12.16 -29.15
N ALA A 29 3.39 -12.70 -28.19
CA ALA A 29 2.83 -13.22 -26.94
C ALA A 29 2.13 -12.13 -26.11
N ILE A 30 2.72 -10.93 -26.03
CA ILE A 30 2.14 -9.76 -25.36
C ILE A 30 0.82 -9.35 -26.04
N ILE A 31 0.78 -9.27 -27.35
CA ILE A 31 -0.42 -8.94 -28.14
C ILE A 31 -1.50 -9.99 -27.89
N LYS A 32 -1.17 -11.26 -28.00
CA LYS A 32 -2.10 -12.38 -27.79
C LYS A 32 -2.67 -12.40 -26.38
N ARG A 33 -1.84 -12.16 -25.36
CA ARG A 33 -2.26 -12.18 -23.95
C ARG A 33 -3.13 -10.98 -23.60
N ASN A 34 -2.90 -9.84 -24.21
CA ASN A 34 -3.64 -8.59 -24.07
C ASN A 34 -4.06 -8.24 -22.64
N LEU A 35 -3.10 -8.21 -21.72
CA LEU A 35 -3.36 -7.89 -20.32
C LEU A 35 -4.05 -6.53 -20.17
N THR A 36 -4.94 -6.44 -19.19
CA THR A 36 -5.65 -5.21 -18.87
C THR A 36 -4.68 -4.09 -18.46
N ILE A 37 -5.05 -2.84 -18.79
CA ILE A 37 -4.24 -1.65 -18.48
C ILE A 37 -4.13 -1.34 -16.98
N ILE A 38 -5.07 -1.84 -16.17
CA ILE A 38 -5.05 -1.67 -14.71
C ILE A 38 -3.91 -2.46 -14.03
N TYR A 39 -3.31 -3.39 -14.76
CA TYR A 39 -2.12 -4.10 -14.28
C TYR A 39 -0.90 -3.29 -14.69
N THR A 40 -0.52 -2.32 -13.85
CA THR A 40 0.41 -1.23 -14.16
C THR A 40 1.75 -1.71 -14.70
N ASN A 41 2.48 -2.53 -13.95
CA ASN A 41 3.83 -2.99 -14.35
C ASN A 41 3.85 -3.74 -15.68
N PRO A 42 3.03 -4.80 -15.88
CA PRO A 42 2.99 -5.50 -17.15
C PRO A 42 2.55 -4.61 -18.31
N THR A 43 1.71 -3.59 -18.05
CA THR A 43 1.29 -2.64 -19.08
C THR A 43 2.45 -1.77 -19.55
N VAL A 44 3.18 -1.16 -18.60
CA VAL A 44 4.34 -0.29 -18.91
C VAL A 44 5.43 -1.09 -19.64
N MET A 45 5.78 -2.29 -19.13
CA MET A 45 6.76 -3.18 -19.78
C MET A 45 6.30 -3.63 -21.18
N SER A 46 5.00 -3.91 -21.36
CA SER A 46 4.44 -4.29 -22.68
C SER A 46 4.56 -3.15 -23.67
N VAL A 47 4.25 -1.91 -23.28
CA VAL A 47 4.40 -0.74 -24.13
C VAL A 47 5.86 -0.56 -24.54
N TYR A 48 6.79 -0.64 -23.60
CA TYR A 48 8.23 -0.56 -23.87
C TYR A 48 8.66 -1.56 -24.95
N VAL A 49 8.40 -2.85 -24.71
CA VAL A 49 8.85 -3.91 -25.63
C VAL A 49 8.21 -3.76 -27.00
N LEU A 50 6.90 -3.50 -27.08
CA LEU A 50 6.18 -3.36 -28.36
C LEU A 50 6.67 -2.15 -29.18
N VAL A 51 6.76 -0.96 -28.57
CA VAL A 51 7.14 0.25 -29.29
C VAL A 51 8.59 0.17 -29.74
N VAL A 52 9.51 -0.18 -28.84
CA VAL A 52 10.93 -0.20 -29.15
C VAL A 52 11.29 -1.31 -30.16
N CYS A 53 10.71 -2.50 -30.02
CA CYS A 53 10.88 -3.58 -30.98
C CYS A 53 10.31 -3.20 -32.35
N GLY A 54 9.13 -2.57 -32.37
CA GLY A 54 8.49 -2.09 -33.60
C GLY A 54 9.32 -1.02 -34.33
N GLU A 55 9.86 -0.04 -33.59
CA GLU A 55 10.74 1.00 -34.16
C GLU A 55 12.07 0.43 -34.64
N MET A 56 12.66 -0.52 -33.89
CA MET A 56 13.95 -1.12 -34.18
C MET A 56 13.91 -1.99 -35.45
N PHE A 57 12.88 -2.80 -35.59
CA PHE A 57 12.74 -3.77 -36.67
C PHE A 57 11.75 -3.34 -37.77
N ASN A 58 11.24 -2.10 -37.73
CA ASN A 58 10.27 -1.54 -38.66
C ASN A 58 8.97 -2.38 -38.73
N ILE A 59 8.47 -2.88 -37.60
CA ILE A 59 7.23 -3.67 -37.51
C ILE A 59 6.08 -2.76 -37.04
N THR A 60 5.35 -2.22 -37.99
CA THR A 60 4.24 -1.25 -37.76
C THR A 60 3.15 -1.82 -36.85
N GLU A 61 2.87 -3.12 -36.92
CA GLU A 61 1.89 -3.79 -36.07
C GLU A 61 2.24 -3.60 -34.59
N PHE A 62 3.50 -3.80 -34.19
CA PHE A 62 3.95 -3.66 -32.81
C PHE A 62 3.86 -2.20 -32.33
N ILE A 63 4.26 -1.24 -33.18
CA ILE A 63 4.14 0.18 -32.86
C ILE A 63 2.67 0.55 -32.58
N ASN A 64 1.76 0.12 -33.46
CA ASN A 64 0.34 0.42 -33.32
C ASN A 64 -0.27 -0.20 -32.07
N HIS A 65 0.03 -1.44 -31.75
CA HIS A 65 -0.44 -2.08 -30.53
C HIS A 65 0.13 -1.40 -29.28
N GLY A 66 1.42 -1.10 -29.26
CA GLY A 66 2.08 -0.40 -28.17
C GLY A 66 1.51 1.00 -27.93
N LYS A 67 1.33 1.78 -29.02
CA LYS A 67 0.73 3.12 -28.96
C LYS A 67 -0.72 3.08 -28.45
N ASN A 68 -1.55 2.19 -28.98
CA ASN A 68 -2.95 2.07 -28.53
C ASN A 68 -3.04 1.69 -27.05
N LYS A 69 -2.15 0.80 -26.58
CA LYS A 69 -2.10 0.41 -25.16
C LYS A 69 -1.65 1.60 -24.29
N LEU A 70 -0.63 2.33 -24.71
CA LEU A 70 -0.18 3.55 -24.03
C LEU A 70 -1.28 4.62 -23.98
N ASP A 71 -1.99 4.86 -25.07
CA ASP A 71 -3.05 5.88 -25.13
C ASP A 71 -4.21 5.57 -24.18
N ARG A 72 -4.57 4.29 -24.06
CA ARG A 72 -5.57 3.85 -23.08
C ARG A 72 -5.06 4.00 -21.66
N PHE A 73 -3.84 3.57 -21.38
CA PHE A 73 -3.19 3.67 -20.09
C PHE A 73 -3.02 5.14 -19.67
N TYR A 74 -2.49 5.99 -20.56
CA TYR A 74 -2.32 7.41 -20.31
C TYR A 74 -3.64 8.10 -19.93
N ARG A 75 -4.71 7.88 -20.73
CA ARG A 75 -6.04 8.44 -20.41
C ARG A 75 -6.56 7.95 -19.05
N HIS A 76 -6.33 6.69 -18.72
CA HIS A 76 -6.73 6.12 -17.44
C HIS A 76 -6.00 6.78 -16.28
N ILE A 77 -4.67 6.90 -16.36
CA ILE A 77 -3.87 7.55 -15.31
C ILE A 77 -4.21 9.05 -15.18
N MET A 78 -4.39 9.76 -16.29
CA MET A 78 -4.76 11.18 -16.26
C MET A 78 -6.13 11.41 -15.63
N ALA A 79 -7.08 10.50 -15.82
CA ALA A 79 -8.40 10.56 -15.15
C ALA A 79 -8.34 10.20 -13.66
N ALA A 80 -7.52 9.20 -13.30
CA ALA A 80 -7.35 8.75 -11.92
C ALA A 80 -6.35 9.60 -11.12
N ARG A 81 -5.50 10.38 -11.80
CA ARG A 81 -4.36 11.13 -11.24
C ARG A 81 -3.36 10.28 -10.45
N THR A 82 -3.43 8.98 -10.58
CA THR A 82 -2.54 8.03 -9.92
C THR A 82 -2.50 6.68 -10.61
N PHE A 83 -1.61 5.81 -10.16
CA PHE A 83 -1.44 4.46 -10.70
C PHE A 83 -2.26 3.44 -9.92
N ASP A 84 -2.66 2.35 -10.61
CA ASP A 84 -3.42 1.24 -10.02
C ASP A 84 -2.64 0.48 -8.94
N GLU A 85 -1.34 0.37 -9.07
CA GLU A 85 -0.44 -0.11 -8.02
C GLU A 85 0.06 1.09 -7.22
N TYR A 86 -0.86 1.67 -6.44
CA TYR A 86 -0.66 2.92 -5.71
C TYR A 86 0.43 2.81 -4.65
N ASN A 87 1.35 3.80 -4.63
CA ASN A 87 2.38 3.97 -3.61
C ASN A 87 3.10 2.65 -3.23
N CYS A 88 3.51 1.88 -4.25
CA CYS A 88 4.19 0.60 -4.07
C CYS A 88 5.70 0.79 -4.15
N PRO A 89 6.49 0.65 -3.06
CA PRO A 89 7.91 0.99 -3.08
C PRO A 89 8.67 0.37 -4.26
N GLY A 90 8.65 -0.95 -4.38
CA GLY A 90 9.36 -1.64 -5.46
C GLY A 90 8.72 -1.46 -6.83
N TYR A 91 7.38 -1.53 -6.94
CA TYR A 91 6.72 -1.44 -8.25
C TYR A 91 6.71 -0.02 -8.82
N SER A 92 6.58 1.01 -7.98
CA SER A 92 6.66 2.39 -8.45
C SER A 92 8.06 2.73 -8.95
N LEU A 93 9.11 2.27 -8.26
CA LEU A 93 10.48 2.38 -8.76
C LEU A 93 10.70 1.63 -10.06
N LEU A 94 10.15 0.41 -10.19
CA LEU A 94 10.23 -0.37 -11.43
C LEU A 94 9.61 0.35 -12.62
N ILE A 95 8.40 0.93 -12.47
CA ILE A 95 7.78 1.68 -13.58
C ILE A 95 8.55 2.96 -13.90
N ALA A 96 9.06 3.69 -12.90
CA ALA A 96 9.91 4.87 -13.11
C ALA A 96 11.19 4.52 -13.87
N GLN A 97 11.79 3.36 -13.56
CA GLN A 97 12.95 2.82 -14.28
C GLN A 97 12.61 2.52 -15.73
N VAL A 98 11.48 1.83 -15.98
CA VAL A 98 11.06 1.52 -17.36
C VAL A 98 10.74 2.81 -18.12
N PHE A 99 10.10 3.81 -17.51
CA PHE A 99 9.87 5.11 -18.15
C PHE A 99 11.19 5.81 -18.51
N THR A 100 12.19 5.80 -17.62
CA THR A 100 13.52 6.35 -17.91
C THR A 100 14.13 5.67 -19.14
N ILE A 101 14.12 4.33 -19.20
CA ILE A 101 14.64 3.56 -20.33
C ILE A 101 13.83 3.85 -21.62
N MET A 102 12.52 4.02 -21.53
CA MET A 102 11.67 4.38 -22.67
C MET A 102 12.02 5.76 -23.23
N LEU A 103 12.30 6.73 -22.38
CA LEU A 103 12.72 8.07 -22.79
C LEU A 103 14.07 8.04 -23.54
N ASP A 104 14.95 7.09 -23.26
CA ASP A 104 16.22 6.92 -23.95
C ASP A 104 16.05 6.20 -25.31
N HIS A 105 15.18 5.19 -25.38
CA HIS A 105 15.12 4.26 -26.50
C HIS A 105 14.05 4.57 -27.55
N ILE A 106 12.94 5.23 -27.17
CA ILE A 106 11.82 5.54 -28.07
C ILE A 106 12.12 6.79 -28.90
N LYS A 107 11.91 6.72 -30.22
CA LYS A 107 12.15 7.82 -31.16
C LYS A 107 10.96 8.76 -31.32
N SER A 108 9.75 8.24 -31.21
CA SER A 108 8.51 9.02 -31.37
C SER A 108 8.38 10.07 -30.26
N GLU A 109 8.41 11.36 -30.65
CA GLU A 109 8.27 12.49 -29.72
C GLU A 109 6.88 12.49 -29.03
N GLU A 110 5.81 12.15 -29.74
CA GLU A 110 4.46 12.03 -29.17
C GLU A 110 4.42 11.01 -28.01
N ILE A 111 5.04 9.85 -28.21
CA ILE A 111 5.11 8.81 -27.19
C ILE A 111 6.00 9.25 -26.02
N ARG A 112 7.15 9.84 -26.32
CA ARG A 112 8.08 10.35 -25.28
C ARG A 112 7.43 11.38 -24.37
N ASN A 113 6.63 12.30 -24.90
CA ASN A 113 5.92 13.32 -24.12
C ASN A 113 4.93 12.68 -23.13
N LYS A 114 4.16 11.66 -23.57
CA LYS A 114 3.27 10.92 -22.68
C LYS A 114 4.03 10.17 -21.57
N ILE A 115 5.16 9.55 -21.94
CA ILE A 115 6.02 8.84 -20.96
C ILE A 115 6.61 9.82 -19.95
N TYR A 116 7.08 10.98 -20.39
CA TYR A 116 7.60 12.01 -19.48
C TYR A 116 6.53 12.44 -18.46
N THR A 117 5.30 12.70 -18.91
CA THR A 117 4.19 13.04 -18.01
C THR A 117 3.93 11.94 -16.99
N LEU A 118 3.89 10.68 -17.44
CA LEU A 118 3.68 9.53 -16.54
C LEU A 118 4.85 9.36 -15.55
N ASN A 119 6.08 9.59 -15.99
CA ASN A 119 7.26 9.55 -15.12
C ASN A 119 7.21 10.66 -14.06
N THR A 120 6.77 11.85 -14.41
CA THR A 120 6.58 12.95 -13.45
C THR A 120 5.53 12.58 -12.39
N ILE A 121 4.39 12.00 -12.78
CA ILE A 121 3.33 11.58 -11.85
C ILE A 121 3.85 10.53 -10.85
N VAL A 122 4.61 9.52 -11.30
CA VAL A 122 5.13 8.51 -10.37
C VAL A 122 6.15 9.08 -9.39
N TRP A 123 7.04 9.96 -9.86
CA TRP A 123 8.03 10.61 -8.98
C TRP A 123 7.40 11.61 -8.02
N GLU A 124 6.36 12.34 -8.42
CA GLU A 124 5.59 13.20 -7.53
C GLU A 124 4.91 12.38 -6.42
N LEU A 125 4.27 11.26 -6.78
CA LEU A 125 3.67 10.35 -5.80
C LEU A 125 4.71 9.82 -4.80
N LEU A 126 5.84 9.31 -5.30
CA LEU A 126 6.93 8.83 -4.45
C LEU A 126 7.50 9.96 -3.58
N GLY A 127 7.66 11.16 -4.13
CA GLY A 127 8.18 12.31 -3.41
C GLY A 127 7.28 12.73 -2.26
N LYS A 128 5.99 12.89 -2.49
CA LYS A 128 4.99 13.25 -1.45
C LYS A 128 4.95 12.25 -0.30
N HIS A 129 5.21 10.97 -0.57
CA HIS A 129 5.21 9.93 0.47
C HIS A 129 6.60 9.71 1.12
N PHE A 130 7.65 10.35 0.62
CA PHE A 130 8.99 10.08 1.11
C PHE A 130 9.32 10.87 2.38
N HIS A 131 9.47 10.19 3.50
CA HIS A 131 9.86 10.78 4.78
C HIS A 131 11.38 10.87 4.89
N VAL A 132 11.92 12.06 4.68
CA VAL A 132 13.37 12.30 4.56
C VAL A 132 14.16 11.91 5.83
N LYS A 133 13.57 12.15 7.01
CA LYS A 133 14.24 11.85 8.28
C LYS A 133 14.48 10.37 8.49
N THR A 134 13.47 9.54 8.26
CA THR A 134 13.59 8.06 8.40
C THR A 134 14.18 7.42 7.15
N GLY A 135 14.14 8.09 5.99
CA GLY A 135 14.51 7.51 4.71
C GLY A 135 13.55 6.42 4.26
N GLU A 136 12.27 6.51 4.62
CA GLU A 136 11.23 5.53 4.28
C GLU A 136 10.14 6.13 3.39
N LEU A 137 9.51 5.26 2.62
CA LEU A 137 8.29 5.60 1.89
C LEU A 137 7.09 5.39 2.80
N SER A 138 6.41 6.49 3.18
CA SER A 138 5.23 6.45 4.04
C SER A 138 4.07 5.70 3.39
N GLY A 139 3.19 5.11 4.22
CA GLY A 139 1.95 4.51 3.75
C GLY A 139 0.84 5.54 3.48
N PRO A 140 -0.34 5.05 3.12
CA PRO A 140 -0.63 3.64 2.93
C PRO A 140 -0.02 3.10 1.62
N ASN A 141 0.20 1.78 1.55
CA ASN A 141 0.79 1.17 0.36
C ASN A 141 -0.14 0.08 -0.18
N PHE A 142 -0.42 0.12 -1.49
CA PHE A 142 -1.26 -0.89 -2.12
C PHE A 142 -0.56 -2.25 -2.23
N ARG A 143 0.79 -2.23 -2.40
CA ARG A 143 1.65 -3.42 -2.33
C ARG A 143 2.96 -3.09 -1.64
N ARG A 144 3.25 -3.79 -0.55
CA ARG A 144 4.49 -3.71 0.18
C ARG A 144 4.79 -5.07 0.82
N TYR A 145 5.98 -5.60 0.59
CA TYR A 145 6.37 -6.95 1.06
C TYR A 145 7.09 -6.92 2.40
N VAL A 146 7.76 -5.82 2.71
CA VAL A 146 8.53 -5.61 3.95
C VAL A 146 8.27 -4.20 4.48
N ASN A 147 8.42 -3.99 5.78
CA ASN A 147 8.08 -2.72 6.42
C ASN A 147 9.12 -1.62 6.19
N PHE A 148 10.34 -1.96 5.84
CA PHE A 148 11.41 -1.00 5.55
C PHE A 148 11.88 -1.13 4.10
N LEU A 149 12.42 -0.04 3.53
CA LEU A 149 13.02 -0.09 2.20
C LEU A 149 14.18 -1.09 2.17
N THR A 150 14.20 -1.92 1.14
CA THR A 150 15.27 -2.89 0.90
C THR A 150 16.56 -2.18 0.48
N THR A 151 17.69 -2.88 0.59
CA THR A 151 18.99 -2.38 0.09
C THR A 151 18.89 -1.96 -1.38
N PHE A 152 18.19 -2.74 -2.20
CA PHE A 152 17.97 -2.43 -3.61
C PHE A 152 17.18 -1.11 -3.78
N GLU A 153 16.05 -0.95 -3.08
CA GLU A 153 15.24 0.27 -3.16
C GLU A 153 16.02 1.50 -2.65
N CYS A 154 16.78 1.37 -1.57
CA CYS A 154 17.67 2.43 -1.08
C CYS A 154 18.71 2.86 -2.12
N SER A 155 19.31 1.87 -2.82
CA SER A 155 20.25 2.11 -3.90
C SER A 155 19.60 2.86 -5.07
N GLU A 156 18.39 2.46 -5.47
CA GLU A 156 17.64 3.13 -6.55
C GLU A 156 17.29 4.58 -6.20
N TYR A 157 16.82 4.85 -4.98
CA TYR A 157 16.56 6.23 -4.51
C TYR A 157 17.85 7.05 -4.50
N LYS A 158 18.97 6.52 -3.95
CA LYS A 158 20.26 7.20 -3.92
C LYS A 158 20.71 7.61 -5.33
N ARG A 159 20.63 6.70 -6.29
CA ARG A 159 21.04 6.94 -7.68
C ARG A 159 20.15 7.96 -8.40
N ALA A 160 18.85 7.88 -8.20
CA ALA A 160 17.88 8.73 -8.89
C ALA A 160 17.84 10.16 -8.33
N THR A 161 18.00 10.32 -7.01
CA THR A 161 17.72 11.58 -6.30
C THR A 161 18.95 12.19 -5.62
N GLY A 162 19.99 11.40 -5.38
CA GLY A 162 21.19 11.81 -4.63
C GLY A 162 21.04 11.69 -3.11
N ILE A 163 19.91 11.17 -2.59
CA ILE A 163 19.74 10.98 -1.15
C ILE A 163 20.65 9.85 -0.63
N ASP A 164 21.32 10.09 0.49
CA ASP A 164 22.24 9.13 1.09
C ASP A 164 21.51 8.15 2.01
N LEU A 165 21.00 7.04 1.45
CA LEU A 165 20.28 5.97 2.17
C LEU A 165 21.13 4.72 2.40
N ILE A 166 22.22 4.55 1.67
CA ILE A 166 23.06 3.37 1.68
C ILE A 166 24.50 3.72 1.38
N ASP A 167 25.43 3.06 2.04
CA ASP A 167 26.86 3.19 1.77
C ASP A 167 27.20 2.65 0.36
N ASP A 168 28.13 3.30 -0.34
CA ASP A 168 28.49 2.94 -1.72
C ASP A 168 29.06 1.52 -1.85
N ASP A 169 29.75 1.02 -0.82
CA ASP A 169 30.30 -0.32 -0.77
C ASP A 169 29.25 -1.44 -0.66
N LYS A 170 28.03 -1.08 -0.31
CA LYS A 170 26.86 -2.01 -0.27
C LYS A 170 26.09 -2.07 -1.59
N MET A 171 26.42 -1.18 -2.54
CA MET A 171 25.81 -1.20 -3.87
C MET A 171 26.42 -2.30 -4.72
N THR A 172 25.58 -2.99 -5.48
CA THR A 172 25.99 -4.10 -6.35
C THR A 172 26.07 -3.68 -7.82
N ALA A 173 26.71 -4.47 -8.65
CA ALA A 173 26.69 -4.25 -10.10
C ALA A 173 25.27 -4.34 -10.70
N GLU A 174 24.35 -5.06 -10.06
CA GLU A 174 22.95 -5.13 -10.46
C GLU A 174 22.24 -3.80 -10.25
N ASP A 175 22.53 -3.11 -9.15
CA ASP A 175 22.01 -1.77 -8.85
C ASP A 175 22.43 -0.76 -9.94
N LEU A 176 23.59 -0.94 -10.55
CA LEU A 176 24.12 -0.07 -11.60
C LEU A 176 23.63 -0.43 -13.02
N ARG A 177 22.88 -1.51 -13.15
CA ARG A 177 22.48 -2.08 -14.44
C ARG A 177 21.57 -1.18 -15.29
N TYR A 178 20.74 -0.37 -14.63
CA TYR A 178 19.76 0.47 -15.30
C TYR A 178 19.94 1.92 -14.87
N THR A 179 19.71 2.85 -15.79
CA THR A 179 19.61 4.27 -15.46
C THR A 179 18.23 4.54 -14.88
N LEU A 180 18.18 5.22 -13.75
CA LEU A 180 16.96 5.71 -13.13
C LEU A 180 17.14 7.19 -12.85
N VAL A 181 16.24 8.03 -13.34
CA VAL A 181 16.31 9.48 -13.23
C VAL A 181 15.04 10.03 -12.64
N CYS A 182 15.16 10.71 -11.50
CA CYS A 182 14.11 11.56 -10.95
C CYS A 182 14.12 12.91 -11.67
N PRO A 183 12.99 13.44 -12.15
CA PRO A 183 12.90 14.82 -12.66
C PRO A 183 13.49 15.81 -11.68
N GLU A 184 14.29 16.77 -12.19
CA GLU A 184 15.06 17.69 -11.35
C GLU A 184 14.16 18.54 -10.43
N GLU A 185 13.02 18.97 -10.94
CA GLU A 185 12.02 19.75 -10.23
C GLU A 185 11.41 19.02 -9.03
N LEU A 186 11.48 17.67 -8.99
CA LEU A 186 10.92 16.84 -7.92
C LEU A 186 11.96 16.34 -6.90
N ARG A 187 13.27 16.56 -7.17
CA ARG A 187 14.35 16.11 -6.26
C ARG A 187 14.28 16.74 -4.88
N HIS A 188 13.66 17.92 -4.76
CA HIS A 188 13.51 18.61 -3.48
C HIS A 188 12.75 17.79 -2.45
N TYR A 189 11.80 16.94 -2.84
CA TYR A 189 11.07 16.03 -1.96
C TYR A 189 11.98 15.04 -1.23
N PHE A 190 13.13 14.69 -1.82
CA PHE A 190 14.04 13.69 -1.28
C PHE A 190 15.23 14.30 -0.53
N SER A 191 15.42 15.62 -0.61
CA SER A 191 16.58 16.32 -0.04
C SER A 191 16.27 17.20 1.16
N LYS A 192 15.02 17.61 1.30
CA LYS A 192 14.54 18.50 2.36
C LYS A 192 13.28 17.95 2.97
N HIS A 193 13.15 18.16 4.27
CA HIS A 193 11.87 17.90 4.94
C HIS A 193 10.75 18.72 4.29
N HIS A 194 9.57 18.11 4.20
CA HIS A 194 8.31 18.72 3.79
C HIS A 194 7.19 18.10 4.63
N ASP A 195 6.27 18.94 5.06
CA ASP A 195 5.06 18.50 5.74
C ASP A 195 4.00 18.10 4.70
N GLU A 196 3.22 17.06 5.02
CA GLU A 196 2.06 16.66 4.22
C GLU A 196 0.83 16.51 5.13
N ASP A 197 -0.28 17.05 4.72
CA ASP A 197 -1.59 16.93 5.39
C ASP A 197 -2.68 16.93 4.31
N TYR A 198 -2.90 15.78 3.68
CA TYR A 198 -3.88 15.66 2.61
C TYR A 198 -4.69 14.38 2.68
N SER A 199 -5.85 14.42 2.06
CA SER A 199 -6.67 13.26 1.74
C SER A 199 -7.00 13.29 0.25
N ALA A 200 -6.46 12.36 -0.53
CA ALA A 200 -6.64 12.30 -1.97
C ALA A 200 -7.57 11.16 -2.37
N LEU A 201 -8.45 11.43 -3.31
CA LEU A 201 -9.33 10.41 -3.87
C LEU A 201 -8.53 9.40 -4.68
N PHE A 202 -8.58 8.16 -4.26
CA PHE A 202 -7.95 7.02 -4.89
C PHE A 202 -9.02 6.18 -5.61
N THR A 203 -9.17 6.36 -6.90
CA THR A 203 -10.30 5.81 -7.69
C THR A 203 -10.21 4.32 -7.99
N ARG A 204 -9.42 3.59 -7.26
CA ARG A 204 -9.12 2.18 -7.50
C ARG A 204 -10.21 1.22 -7.14
N GLY A 205 -11.14 1.61 -6.32
CA GLY A 205 -12.28 0.78 -5.97
C GLY A 205 -12.96 0.14 -7.19
N ASN A 206 -13.01 0.86 -8.29
CA ASN A 206 -13.61 0.40 -9.55
C ASN A 206 -12.83 -0.71 -10.27
N ASN A 207 -11.57 -0.93 -9.95
CA ASN A 207 -10.74 -1.96 -10.58
C ASN A 207 -10.64 -3.24 -9.74
N TYR A 208 -11.12 -3.16 -8.52
CA TYR A 208 -11.31 -4.30 -7.64
C TYR A 208 -12.80 -4.54 -7.53
N PRO A 209 -13.33 -5.61 -8.12
CA PRO A 209 -14.78 -5.85 -8.16
C PRO A 209 -15.41 -6.00 -6.78
N TRP A 210 -14.59 -6.13 -5.75
CA TRP A 210 -15.04 -6.27 -4.37
C TRP A 210 -15.34 -4.94 -3.66
N PHE A 211 -14.79 -3.82 -4.13
CA PHE A 211 -15.03 -2.51 -3.54
C PHE A 211 -15.78 -1.61 -4.52
N ASN A 212 -17.01 -1.28 -4.17
CA ASN A 212 -17.87 -0.39 -4.97
C ASN A 212 -17.76 1.09 -4.57
N GLN A 213 -16.89 1.40 -3.63
CA GLN A 213 -16.67 2.75 -3.13
C GLN A 213 -15.28 3.24 -3.53
N PRO A 214 -15.14 4.54 -3.82
CA PRO A 214 -13.83 5.15 -3.95
C PRO A 214 -13.04 4.97 -2.66
N ASN A 215 -11.74 4.71 -2.78
CA ASN A 215 -10.82 4.76 -1.66
C ASN A 215 -10.19 6.14 -1.55
N ILE A 216 -9.89 6.53 -0.33
CA ILE A 216 -9.16 7.74 -0.03
C ILE A 216 -7.83 7.32 0.57
N ASP A 217 -6.77 7.90 0.06
CA ASP A 217 -5.45 7.91 0.67
C ASP A 217 -5.37 9.15 1.56
N THR A 218 -5.10 8.96 2.83
CA THR A 218 -4.82 10.05 3.76
C THR A 218 -3.40 9.92 4.25
N LEU A 219 -2.63 11.00 4.13
CA LEU A 219 -1.26 11.10 4.64
C LEU A 219 -1.14 12.34 5.52
N TYR A 220 -0.60 12.14 6.71
CA TYR A 220 -0.08 13.17 7.58
C TYR A 220 1.40 12.91 7.84
N MET A 221 2.24 13.85 7.49
CA MET A 221 3.69 13.75 7.63
C MET A 221 4.24 15.03 8.22
N THR A 222 5.03 14.90 9.26
CA THR A 222 5.81 15.94 9.90
C THR A 222 7.29 15.59 9.81
N GLU A 223 8.19 16.41 10.34
CA GLU A 223 9.61 16.07 10.41
C GLU A 223 9.87 14.81 11.24
N ASP A 224 9.08 14.54 12.28
CA ASP A 224 9.37 13.51 13.26
C ASP A 224 8.68 12.17 12.99
N TYR A 225 7.52 12.19 12.33
CA TYR A 225 6.73 10.98 12.10
C TYR A 225 5.76 11.14 10.92
N THR A 226 5.23 9.99 10.49
CA THR A 226 4.17 9.91 9.50
C THR A 226 3.02 9.05 9.99
N LEU A 227 1.80 9.30 9.50
CA LEU A 227 0.67 8.39 9.57
C LEU A 227 -0.07 8.44 8.24
N GLY A 228 -0.24 7.29 7.61
CA GLY A 228 -1.01 7.17 6.37
C GLY A 228 -1.97 6.00 6.41
N SER A 229 -3.17 6.18 5.85
CA SER A 229 -4.21 5.14 5.83
C SER A 229 -5.07 5.16 4.57
N PHE A 230 -5.57 3.99 4.16
CA PHE A 230 -6.67 3.87 3.21
C PHE A 230 -8.02 3.92 3.92
N SER A 231 -9.01 4.57 3.30
CA SER A 231 -10.35 4.69 3.88
C SER A 231 -11.10 3.36 3.92
N LEU A 232 -11.01 2.54 2.86
CA LEU A 232 -11.66 1.24 2.79
C LEU A 232 -10.82 0.25 1.98
N MET A 233 -10.35 -0.82 2.63
CA MET A 233 -9.50 -1.82 1.99
C MET A 233 -9.62 -3.17 2.66
N ASP A 234 -9.30 -4.25 1.93
CA ASP A 234 -9.16 -5.58 2.50
C ASP A 234 -7.77 -5.82 3.14
N GLY A 235 -7.70 -6.81 4.02
CA GLY A 235 -6.51 -7.18 4.80
C GLY A 235 -5.47 -8.01 4.04
N TRP A 236 -5.41 -7.97 2.73
CA TRP A 236 -4.49 -8.78 1.93
C TRP A 236 -3.01 -8.58 2.32
N ASN A 237 -2.23 -9.67 2.31
CA ASN A 237 -0.87 -9.74 2.86
C ASN A 237 0.14 -8.72 2.30
N GLN A 238 -0.09 -8.19 1.11
CA GLN A 238 0.77 -7.18 0.49
C GLN A 238 0.29 -5.75 0.74
N ARG A 239 -0.84 -5.53 1.42
CA ARG A 239 -1.39 -4.20 1.67
C ARG A 239 -0.96 -3.66 3.01
N SER A 240 -0.56 -2.40 3.00
CA SER A 240 -0.34 -1.63 4.22
C SER A 240 -1.49 -0.68 4.41
N LEU A 241 -2.50 -1.13 5.18
CA LEU A 241 -3.80 -0.47 5.34
C LEU A 241 -3.70 0.86 6.08
N LEU A 242 -2.90 0.84 7.13
CA LEU A 242 -2.52 1.98 7.96
C LEU A 242 -1.08 1.76 8.39
N THR A 243 -0.22 2.76 8.18
CA THR A 243 1.19 2.72 8.59
C THR A 243 1.64 4.04 9.15
N ALA A 244 2.54 3.97 10.12
CA ALA A 244 3.25 5.12 10.67
C ALA A 244 4.76 4.82 10.73
N TYR A 245 5.58 5.85 10.44
CA TYR A 245 7.03 5.78 10.59
C TYR A 245 7.52 6.85 11.53
N MET A 246 8.52 6.54 12.35
CA MET A 246 9.16 7.45 13.30
C MET A 246 10.60 7.04 13.57
N GLY A 247 11.39 7.97 14.13
CA GLY A 247 12.81 7.81 14.35
C GLY A 247 13.65 8.50 13.27
N ASP A 248 14.81 7.93 12.95
CA ASP A 248 15.73 8.44 11.93
C ASP A 248 16.21 7.33 10.98
N ARG A 249 17.20 7.63 10.11
CA ARG A 249 17.71 6.64 9.13
C ARG A 249 18.40 5.45 9.77
N LYS A 250 18.93 5.58 10.98
CA LYS A 250 19.67 4.52 11.67
C LYS A 250 18.76 3.71 12.56
N GLU A 251 17.91 4.39 13.33
CA GLU A 251 17.01 3.79 14.30
C GLU A 251 15.59 4.27 14.00
N LYS A 252 14.77 3.37 13.49
CA LYS A 252 13.41 3.66 13.09
C LYS A 252 12.44 2.54 13.43
N CYS A 253 11.20 2.92 13.58
CA CYS A 253 10.09 1.99 13.77
C CYS A 253 9.02 2.22 12.72
N CYS A 254 8.36 1.12 12.36
CA CYS A 254 7.15 1.08 11.55
C CYS A 254 6.00 0.55 12.38
N ILE A 255 4.86 1.24 12.38
CA ILE A 255 3.59 0.72 12.91
C ILE A 255 2.72 0.33 11.73
N ARG A 256 2.09 -0.86 11.78
CA ARG A 256 1.21 -1.36 10.73
C ARG A 256 -0.03 -2.00 11.33
N LEU A 257 -1.21 -1.64 10.80
CA LEU A 257 -2.47 -2.33 11.12
C LEU A 257 -2.61 -3.57 10.23
N ARG A 258 -2.92 -4.71 10.87
CA ARG A 258 -3.10 -6.00 10.20
C ARG A 258 -4.35 -6.72 10.70
N VAL A 259 -5.00 -7.46 9.84
CA VAL A 259 -6.02 -8.44 10.21
C VAL A 259 -5.42 -9.81 9.97
N LEU A 260 -5.40 -10.69 10.97
CA LEU A 260 -4.67 -11.95 10.90
C LEU A 260 -5.59 -13.16 11.15
N HIS A 261 -5.39 -14.19 10.34
CA HIS A 261 -5.91 -15.54 10.49
C HIS A 261 -4.72 -16.50 10.58
N ASP A 262 -4.58 -17.20 11.72
CA ASP A 262 -3.47 -18.09 11.99
C ASP A 262 -2.09 -17.48 11.66
N PHE A 263 -1.92 -16.17 12.02
CA PHE A 263 -0.71 -15.35 11.82
C PHE A 263 -0.47 -14.84 10.39
N TYR A 264 -1.33 -15.16 9.41
CA TYR A 264 -1.31 -14.58 8.07
C TYR A 264 -2.29 -13.43 7.93
N ASP A 265 -1.96 -12.48 7.05
CA ASP A 265 -2.87 -11.39 6.70
C ASP A 265 -4.12 -11.96 6.03
N PHE A 266 -5.27 -11.69 6.62
CA PHE A 266 -6.55 -12.27 6.23
C PHE A 266 -7.33 -11.32 5.32
N SER A 267 -7.39 -11.65 4.04
CA SER A 267 -8.05 -10.80 3.03
C SER A 267 -9.57 -10.71 3.15
N SER A 268 -10.18 -11.54 4.01
CA SER A 268 -11.59 -11.37 4.38
C SER A 268 -11.83 -10.25 5.39
N GLY A 269 -10.80 -9.70 6.01
CA GLY A 269 -10.92 -8.51 6.84
C GLY A 269 -11.20 -7.28 5.98
N ALA A 270 -12.32 -6.61 6.20
CA ALA A 270 -12.65 -5.32 5.59
C ALA A 270 -12.38 -4.21 6.60
N VAL A 271 -11.48 -3.31 6.25
CA VAL A 271 -10.98 -2.25 7.14
C VAL A 271 -11.47 -0.90 6.64
N ALA A 272 -12.27 -0.23 7.47
CA ALA A 272 -12.81 1.10 7.21
C ALA A 272 -12.17 2.11 8.18
N THR A 273 -11.46 3.11 7.66
CA THR A 273 -10.69 4.08 8.44
C THR A 273 -11.04 5.51 8.04
N VAL A 274 -11.26 6.36 9.04
CA VAL A 274 -11.24 7.82 8.90
C VAL A 274 -10.02 8.32 9.63
N GLN A 275 -9.19 9.09 8.94
CA GLN A 275 -7.99 9.73 9.49
C GLN A 275 -8.14 11.25 9.42
N HIS A 276 -7.69 11.95 10.46
CA HIS A 276 -7.44 13.38 10.44
C HIS A 276 -6.14 13.68 11.16
N LYS A 277 -5.19 14.26 10.41
CA LYS A 277 -3.80 14.45 10.86
C LYS A 277 -3.20 13.13 11.36
N GLY A 278 -2.50 13.14 12.48
CA GLY A 278 -1.88 11.99 13.09
C GLY A 278 -2.82 11.11 13.95
N SER A 279 -4.14 11.21 13.77
CA SER A 279 -5.11 10.34 14.46
C SER A 279 -6.03 9.64 13.48
N ALA A 280 -6.33 8.36 13.75
CA ALA A 280 -7.22 7.56 12.92
C ALA A 280 -8.17 6.71 13.78
N ALA A 281 -9.38 6.54 13.26
CA ALA A 281 -10.44 5.72 13.83
C ALA A 281 -10.87 4.69 12.78
N THR A 282 -10.90 3.41 13.18
CA THR A 282 -11.05 2.27 12.28
C THR A 282 -12.12 1.32 12.80
N VAL A 283 -12.94 0.81 11.90
CA VAL A 283 -13.79 -0.37 12.13
C VAL A 283 -13.34 -1.49 11.19
N VAL A 284 -13.05 -2.64 11.76
CA VAL A 284 -12.74 -3.87 11.03
C VAL A 284 -13.96 -4.77 11.11
N ASN A 285 -14.52 -5.15 9.96
CA ASN A 285 -15.49 -6.21 9.82
C ASN A 285 -14.99 -7.28 8.85
N PHE A 286 -15.80 -8.27 8.50
CA PHE A 286 -15.33 -9.42 7.74
C PHE A 286 -16.27 -9.76 6.57
N HIS A 287 -15.67 -10.21 5.46
CA HIS A 287 -16.38 -10.83 4.35
C HIS A 287 -16.56 -12.32 4.59
N THR A 288 -17.66 -12.90 4.09
CA THR A 288 -17.97 -14.31 4.29
C THR A 288 -17.34 -15.24 3.26
N ASN A 289 -16.93 -14.70 2.11
CA ASN A 289 -16.53 -15.48 0.92
C ASN A 289 -15.30 -14.95 0.21
N HIS A 290 -14.63 -13.98 0.81
CA HIS A 290 -13.39 -13.42 0.25
C HIS A 290 -12.18 -13.98 1.00
N GLY A 291 -11.21 -14.51 0.26
CA GLY A 291 -9.93 -14.95 0.74
C GLY A 291 -8.84 -14.53 -0.23
N ASP A 292 -7.58 -14.66 0.15
CA ASP A 292 -6.46 -14.46 -0.74
C ASP A 292 -6.42 -15.57 -1.78
N THR A 293 -6.82 -15.25 -3.00
CA THR A 293 -6.81 -16.18 -4.11
C THR A 293 -5.44 -16.30 -4.77
N HIS A 294 -4.49 -15.47 -4.36
CA HIS A 294 -3.19 -15.41 -5.04
C HIS A 294 -2.30 -16.62 -4.70
N VAL A 295 -2.28 -17.06 -3.45
CA VAL A 295 -1.40 -18.14 -2.95
C VAL A 295 -2.11 -19.15 -2.06
N ASP A 296 -3.42 -19.21 -2.09
CA ASP A 296 -4.25 -20.15 -1.31
C ASP A 296 -4.00 -20.11 0.21
N LEU A 297 -3.64 -18.93 0.74
CA LEU A 297 -3.32 -18.81 2.15
C LEU A 297 -4.54 -18.92 3.05
N ASP A 298 -5.69 -18.42 2.57
CA ASP A 298 -6.94 -18.39 3.33
C ASP A 298 -8.16 -18.77 2.50
N PRO A 299 -8.24 -20.01 1.97
CA PRO A 299 -9.39 -20.40 1.20
C PRO A 299 -10.62 -20.47 2.12
N ILE A 300 -11.65 -19.69 1.79
CA ILE A 300 -12.95 -19.78 2.45
C ILE A 300 -13.83 -20.74 1.64
N VAL A 301 -14.30 -21.80 2.29
CA VAL A 301 -15.19 -22.77 1.67
C VAL A 301 -16.55 -22.73 2.36
N ASN A 302 -17.61 -22.45 1.63
CA ASN A 302 -18.96 -22.31 2.18
C ASN A 302 -19.03 -21.36 3.39
N ASN A 303 -18.42 -20.19 3.27
CA ASN A 303 -18.33 -19.16 4.31
C ASN A 303 -17.60 -19.63 5.59
N THR A 304 -16.80 -20.69 5.51
CA THR A 304 -16.18 -21.34 6.67
C THR A 304 -14.67 -21.34 6.55
N ILE A 305 -14.00 -20.95 7.64
CA ILE A 305 -12.55 -21.06 7.85
C ILE A 305 -12.26 -22.07 8.96
N LYS A 306 -11.04 -22.63 8.98
CA LYS A 306 -10.50 -23.36 10.13
C LYS A 306 -9.47 -22.46 10.79
N ALA A 307 -9.70 -22.09 12.03
CA ALA A 307 -8.83 -21.16 12.73
C ALA A 307 -8.43 -21.65 14.11
N LYS A 308 -7.19 -21.35 14.50
CA LYS A 308 -6.65 -21.40 15.87
C LYS A 308 -6.53 -20.01 16.46
N ASP A 309 -6.38 -19.03 15.58
CA ASP A 309 -6.16 -17.63 15.95
C ASP A 309 -6.80 -16.68 14.93
N LEU A 310 -7.55 -15.69 15.43
CA LEU A 310 -8.12 -14.61 14.61
C LEU A 310 -7.99 -13.32 15.39
N ARG A 311 -7.32 -12.32 14.82
CA ARG A 311 -7.03 -11.06 15.50
C ARG A 311 -6.89 -9.85 14.61
N VAL A 312 -7.06 -8.68 15.19
CA VAL A 312 -6.66 -7.39 14.62
C VAL A 312 -5.45 -6.89 15.39
N ARG A 313 -4.37 -6.55 14.70
CA ARG A 313 -3.05 -6.26 15.25
C ARG A 313 -2.56 -4.89 14.82
N PHE A 314 -2.08 -4.10 15.78
CA PHE A 314 -1.06 -3.11 15.49
C PHE A 314 0.31 -3.74 15.78
N GLN A 315 1.10 -3.89 14.72
CA GLN A 315 2.48 -4.37 14.78
C GLN A 315 3.41 -3.16 14.79
N ILE A 316 4.22 -3.05 15.83
CA ILE A 316 5.30 -2.06 15.93
C ILE A 316 6.61 -2.81 15.71
N GLU A 317 7.27 -2.58 14.57
CA GLU A 317 8.53 -3.23 14.19
C GLU A 317 9.66 -2.22 14.21
N ALA A 318 10.76 -2.56 14.87
CA ALA A 318 11.99 -1.80 14.85
C ALA A 318 12.96 -2.36 13.80
N ASN A 319 13.67 -1.49 13.08
CA ASN A 319 14.65 -1.92 12.08
C ASN A 319 15.90 -2.58 12.67
N CYS A 320 16.19 -2.37 13.96
CA CYS A 320 17.32 -2.95 14.66
C CYS A 320 17.03 -3.12 16.17
N GLU A 321 17.86 -3.88 16.86
CA GLU A 321 17.71 -4.16 18.30
C GLU A 321 17.80 -2.89 19.15
N SER A 322 18.77 -2.00 18.85
CA SER A 322 18.93 -0.74 19.58
C SER A 322 17.72 0.19 19.48
N ALA A 323 17.02 0.18 18.34
CA ALA A 323 15.74 0.88 18.20
C ALA A 323 14.63 0.19 19.00
N ALA A 324 14.58 -1.14 18.98
CA ALA A 324 13.58 -1.90 19.74
C ALA A 324 13.71 -1.69 21.26
N GLU A 325 14.94 -1.61 21.79
CA GLU A 325 15.21 -1.37 23.22
C GLU A 325 14.68 0.00 23.69
N LYS A 326 14.58 0.98 22.81
CA LYS A 326 14.08 2.32 23.09
C LYS A 326 12.56 2.45 23.02
N VAL A 327 11.86 1.41 22.58
CA VAL A 327 10.39 1.41 22.58
C VAL A 327 9.89 0.94 23.93
N THR A 328 9.08 1.74 24.60
CA THR A 328 8.43 1.39 25.87
C THR A 328 6.91 1.42 25.73
N PHE A 329 6.21 0.70 26.59
CA PHE A 329 4.75 0.71 26.60
C PHE A 329 4.16 0.49 27.98
N THR A 330 2.93 0.97 28.14
CA THR A 330 2.06 0.71 29.29
C THR A 330 0.68 0.32 28.78
N GLN A 331 0.15 -0.80 29.25
CA GLN A 331 -1.20 -1.25 28.91
C GLN A 331 -2.16 -0.95 30.07
N ASN A 332 -3.31 -0.34 29.76
CA ASN A 332 -4.41 -0.07 30.67
C ASN A 332 -5.71 -0.64 30.08
N GLY A 333 -6.03 -1.89 30.39
CA GLY A 333 -7.18 -2.56 29.79
C GLY A 333 -7.02 -2.70 28.27
N ASN A 334 -7.89 -2.05 27.51
CA ASN A 334 -7.90 -2.09 26.05
C ASN A 334 -7.07 -0.96 25.41
N GLU A 335 -6.44 -0.11 26.20
CA GLU A 335 -5.57 0.98 25.75
C GLU A 335 -4.09 0.60 25.96
N CYS A 336 -3.26 0.93 24.98
CA CYS A 336 -1.81 0.85 25.05
C CYS A 336 -1.19 2.20 24.72
N ILE A 337 -0.39 2.73 25.63
CA ILE A 337 0.38 3.96 25.44
C ILE A 337 1.83 3.55 25.23
N LEU A 338 2.43 4.00 24.13
CA LEU A 338 3.80 3.70 23.79
C LEU A 338 4.63 4.98 23.67
N ASP A 339 5.90 4.90 24.03
CA ASP A 339 6.93 5.81 23.56
C ASP A 339 7.76 5.04 22.50
N VAL A 340 7.72 5.52 21.27
CA VAL A 340 8.42 4.92 20.13
C VAL A 340 9.49 5.88 19.66
N LEU A 341 10.73 5.68 20.11
CA LEU A 341 11.88 6.54 19.78
C LEU A 341 11.64 8.04 20.10
N GLY A 342 10.99 8.33 21.23
CA GLY A 342 10.64 9.69 21.66
C GLY A 342 9.33 10.23 21.04
N THR A 343 8.64 9.45 20.22
CA THR A 343 7.31 9.79 19.68
C THR A 343 6.24 9.08 20.48
N ALA A 344 5.30 9.84 21.06
CA ALA A 344 4.16 9.27 21.75
C ALA A 344 3.20 8.59 20.77
N VAL A 345 2.73 7.39 21.12
CA VAL A 345 1.72 6.66 20.34
C VAL A 345 0.69 6.11 21.30
N LYS A 346 -0.57 6.34 20.98
CA LYS A 346 -1.70 5.77 21.73
C LYS A 346 -2.50 4.86 20.81
N ILE A 347 -2.73 3.62 21.23
CA ILE A 347 -3.55 2.63 20.51
C ILE A 347 -4.64 2.14 21.46
N GLU A 348 -5.86 2.02 20.98
CA GLU A 348 -6.99 1.55 21.75
C GLU A 348 -7.90 0.65 20.91
N PHE A 349 -8.40 -0.43 21.53
CA PHE A 349 -9.48 -1.26 21.00
C PHE A 349 -10.71 -1.16 21.91
N PRO A 350 -11.50 -0.08 21.82
CA PRO A 350 -12.58 0.18 22.79
C PRO A 350 -13.71 -0.84 22.74
N LEU A 351 -13.90 -1.51 21.59
CA LEU A 351 -14.88 -2.57 21.42
C LEU A 351 -14.39 -3.63 20.44
N VAL A 352 -14.38 -4.88 20.89
CA VAL A 352 -14.06 -6.07 20.09
C VAL A 352 -15.13 -7.12 20.36
N GLU A 353 -15.73 -7.68 19.33
CA GLU A 353 -16.82 -8.63 19.46
C GLU A 353 -16.72 -9.78 18.46
N MET A 354 -16.95 -10.98 18.93
CA MET A 354 -17.19 -12.17 18.13
C MET A 354 -18.18 -13.06 18.85
N SER A 355 -19.33 -13.34 18.21
CA SER A 355 -20.41 -14.13 18.82
C SER A 355 -19.94 -15.51 19.27
N GLY A 356 -20.26 -15.87 20.52
CA GLY A 356 -19.87 -17.13 21.12
C GLY A 356 -18.44 -17.18 21.66
N GLU A 357 -17.65 -16.10 21.53
CA GLU A 357 -16.29 -15.97 22.03
C GLU A 357 -16.18 -14.91 23.13
N LYS A 358 -15.01 -14.84 23.76
CA LYS A 358 -14.65 -13.80 24.73
C LYS A 358 -13.40 -13.07 24.25
N PRO A 359 -13.55 -12.11 23.32
CA PRO A 359 -12.44 -11.31 22.84
C PRO A 359 -11.72 -10.58 23.98
N PHE A 360 -10.42 -10.34 23.79
CA PHE A 360 -9.59 -9.61 24.74
C PHE A 360 -8.48 -8.87 24.03
N VAL A 361 -7.87 -7.90 24.70
CA VAL A 361 -6.71 -7.17 24.21
C VAL A 361 -5.47 -7.62 24.95
N GLU A 362 -4.43 -8.01 24.22
CA GLU A 362 -3.13 -8.35 24.76
C GLU A 362 -2.00 -7.53 24.11
N VAL A 363 -0.96 -7.23 24.88
CA VAL A 363 0.27 -6.64 24.36
C VAL A 363 1.40 -7.63 24.59
N THR A 364 2.10 -7.98 23.51
CA THR A 364 3.23 -8.91 23.56
C THR A 364 4.45 -8.30 22.90
N ARG A 365 5.65 -8.75 23.29
CA ARG A 365 6.93 -8.24 22.80
C ARG A 365 7.83 -9.38 22.38
N THR A 366 8.51 -9.21 21.26
CA THR A 366 9.65 -10.02 20.80
C THR A 366 10.94 -9.16 20.83
N GLU A 367 12.03 -9.66 20.26
CA GLU A 367 13.30 -8.93 20.21
C GLU A 367 13.18 -7.59 19.45
N LYS A 368 12.40 -7.55 18.36
CA LYS A 368 12.29 -6.38 17.46
C LYS A 368 10.88 -5.84 17.29
N GLU A 369 9.89 -6.50 17.89
CA GLU A 369 8.50 -6.16 17.65
C GLU A 369 7.70 -6.07 18.93
N ILE A 370 6.71 -5.18 18.93
CA ILE A 370 5.64 -5.13 19.92
C ILE A 370 4.33 -5.32 19.14
N PHE A 371 3.47 -6.14 19.67
CA PHE A 371 2.15 -6.40 19.13
C PHE A 371 1.08 -5.94 20.12
N VAL A 372 0.19 -5.07 19.64
CA VAL A 372 -1.02 -4.68 20.36
C VAL A 372 -2.18 -5.35 19.63
N ASP A 373 -2.74 -6.40 20.23
CA ASP A 373 -3.67 -7.33 19.60
C ASP A 373 -5.06 -7.25 20.21
N ALA A 374 -6.08 -7.04 19.38
CA ALA A 374 -7.46 -7.39 19.69
C ALA A 374 -7.69 -8.84 19.22
N VAL A 375 -7.70 -9.78 20.14
CA VAL A 375 -7.85 -11.21 19.88
C VAL A 375 -9.33 -11.55 19.85
N LEU A 376 -9.84 -11.88 18.66
CA LEU A 376 -11.22 -12.32 18.43
C LEU A 376 -11.41 -13.78 18.82
N TYR A 377 -10.46 -14.62 18.43
CA TYR A 377 -10.40 -16.04 18.78
C TYR A 377 -8.96 -16.49 19.00
N LYS A 378 -8.74 -17.33 20.01
CA LYS A 378 -7.46 -18.01 20.26
C LYS A 378 -7.74 -19.31 21.00
N GLY A 379 -7.39 -20.45 20.38
CA GLY A 379 -7.64 -21.76 21.01
C GLY A 379 -7.30 -22.93 20.09
N GLU A 380 -7.93 -24.07 20.38
CA GLU A 380 -7.83 -25.25 19.52
C GLU A 380 -8.45 -24.97 18.13
N GLU A 381 -7.92 -25.63 17.09
CA GLU A 381 -8.46 -25.47 15.74
C GLU A 381 -9.96 -25.81 15.69
N LYS A 382 -10.75 -24.86 15.22
CA LYS A 382 -12.17 -25.07 14.99
C LYS A 382 -12.64 -24.52 13.65
N SER A 383 -13.73 -25.08 13.14
CA SER A 383 -14.42 -24.56 11.98
C SER A 383 -15.32 -23.39 12.40
N ILE A 384 -15.11 -22.23 11.79
CA ILE A 384 -15.87 -21.01 12.05
C ILE A 384 -16.63 -20.66 10.76
N ASN A 385 -17.95 -20.75 10.79
CA ASN A 385 -18.78 -20.26 9.73
C ASN A 385 -19.04 -18.76 9.95
N LEU A 386 -18.34 -17.92 9.19
CA LEU A 386 -18.40 -16.47 9.34
C LEU A 386 -19.83 -15.91 9.17
N ARG A 387 -20.61 -16.48 8.23
CA ARG A 387 -21.98 -16.03 7.98
C ARG A 387 -22.95 -16.39 9.11
N ALA A 388 -22.63 -17.41 9.89
CA ALA A 388 -23.47 -17.84 11.01
C ALA A 388 -23.25 -17.01 12.29
N LEU A 389 -22.21 -16.15 12.32
CA LEU A 389 -21.95 -15.29 13.46
C LEU A 389 -22.93 -14.12 13.47
N GLU A 390 -23.56 -13.86 14.62
CA GLU A 390 -24.41 -12.68 14.80
C GLU A 390 -23.59 -11.39 14.78
N SER A 391 -22.34 -11.47 15.23
CA SER A 391 -21.38 -10.36 15.22
C SER A 391 -19.94 -10.86 15.13
N ILE A 392 -19.13 -10.13 14.36
CA ILE A 392 -17.68 -10.25 14.28
C ILE A 392 -17.10 -8.93 13.78
N PHE A 393 -16.47 -8.16 14.68
CA PHE A 393 -15.84 -6.87 14.34
C PHE A 393 -14.87 -6.41 15.42
N ALA A 394 -14.03 -5.44 15.09
CA ALA A 394 -13.21 -4.70 16.03
C ALA A 394 -13.26 -3.19 15.73
N VAL A 395 -13.31 -2.37 16.77
CA VAL A 395 -13.10 -0.92 16.69
C VAL A 395 -11.70 -0.63 17.20
N ALA A 396 -10.94 0.15 16.45
CA ALA A 396 -9.56 0.48 16.75
C ALA A 396 -9.29 1.97 16.54
N LEU A 397 -8.51 2.58 17.41
CA LEU A 397 -8.05 3.96 17.28
C LEU A 397 -6.55 4.03 17.48
N ILE A 398 -5.93 4.99 16.81
CA ILE A 398 -4.52 5.33 16.97
C ILE A 398 -4.32 6.84 16.93
N SER A 399 -3.39 7.34 17.73
CA SER A 399 -2.82 8.68 17.56
C SER A 399 -1.30 8.63 17.68
N VAL A 400 -0.62 9.50 16.93
CA VAL A 400 0.85 9.58 16.82
C VAL A 400 1.30 11.01 17.08
N GLY A 401 2.37 11.17 17.85
CA GLY A 401 2.94 12.47 18.21
C GLY A 401 2.03 13.24 19.17
N GLU A 402 1.85 14.52 18.91
CA GLU A 402 1.01 15.41 19.70
C GLU A 402 -0.49 15.33 19.36
N ASN A 403 -0.84 14.41 18.45
CA ASN A 403 -2.22 14.22 18.04
C ASN A 403 -3.02 13.44 19.08
N GLU A 404 -4.31 13.70 19.11
CA GLU A 404 -5.22 13.07 20.07
C GLU A 404 -6.50 12.58 19.42
N TYR A 405 -7.12 11.63 20.07
CA TYR A 405 -8.49 11.24 19.80
C TYR A 405 -9.27 11.11 21.11
N LYS A 406 -10.58 11.27 20.99
CA LYS A 406 -11.54 10.99 22.06
C LYS A 406 -12.73 10.25 21.48
N VAL A 407 -13.00 9.06 22.00
CA VAL A 407 -14.23 8.33 21.67
C VAL A 407 -15.42 9.07 22.30
N ASN A 408 -16.37 9.45 21.46
CA ASN A 408 -17.61 10.09 21.90
C ASN A 408 -18.70 9.05 22.14
N GLU A 409 -18.88 8.12 21.18
CA GLU A 409 -19.90 7.09 21.25
C GLU A 409 -19.47 5.85 20.41
N ILE A 410 -19.73 4.67 20.94
CA ILE A 410 -19.77 3.43 20.18
C ILE A 410 -21.08 2.74 20.51
N ARG A 411 -21.91 2.49 19.49
CA ARG A 411 -23.22 1.86 19.69
C ARG A 411 -23.53 0.86 18.58
N LYS A 412 -24.25 -0.17 18.95
CA LYS A 412 -24.89 -1.07 18.00
C LYS A 412 -26.34 -0.62 17.79
N ASP A 413 -26.76 -0.59 16.53
CA ASP A 413 -28.11 -0.25 16.14
C ASP A 413 -28.56 -1.19 15.00
N GLY A 414 -29.38 -2.16 15.35
CA GLY A 414 -29.74 -3.23 14.45
C GLY A 414 -28.51 -4.05 14.00
N GLU A 415 -28.27 -4.08 12.70
CA GLU A 415 -27.14 -4.82 12.10
C GLU A 415 -25.84 -4.00 12.03
N PHE A 416 -25.84 -2.75 12.49
CA PHE A 416 -24.72 -1.84 12.32
C PHE A 416 -23.99 -1.54 13.64
N ILE A 417 -22.69 -1.38 13.53
CA ILE A 417 -21.82 -0.73 14.52
C ILE A 417 -21.54 0.69 14.05
N TYR A 418 -21.77 1.63 14.94
CA TYR A 418 -21.46 3.04 14.79
C TYR A 418 -20.36 3.42 15.75
N MET A 419 -19.29 3.98 15.24
CA MET A 419 -18.21 4.56 16.00
C MET A 419 -18.16 6.07 15.69
N ASN A 420 -18.22 6.89 16.73
CA ASN A 420 -18.06 8.34 16.67
C ASN A 420 -16.91 8.75 17.58
N ALA A 421 -15.94 9.47 17.04
CA ALA A 421 -14.78 9.95 17.78
C ALA A 421 -14.40 11.36 17.33
N ASN A 422 -13.85 12.14 18.24
CA ASN A 422 -13.16 13.37 17.89
C ASN A 422 -11.70 13.03 17.54
N LEU A 423 -11.22 13.46 16.39
CA LEU A 423 -9.84 13.33 15.91
C LEU A 423 -9.28 14.74 15.72
N ASN A 424 -8.42 15.19 16.62
CA ASN A 424 -7.78 16.52 16.54
C ASN A 424 -8.79 17.67 16.30
N GLY A 425 -9.91 17.64 17.01
CA GLY A 425 -10.96 18.67 16.92
C GLY A 425 -12.03 18.41 15.86
N LYS A 426 -11.88 17.40 14.98
CA LYS A 426 -12.90 17.01 14.00
C LYS A 426 -13.65 15.75 14.42
N THR A 427 -14.94 15.73 14.16
CA THR A 427 -15.79 14.56 14.44
C THR A 427 -15.69 13.57 13.30
N ALA A 428 -15.16 12.39 13.57
CA ALA A 428 -15.10 11.25 12.65
C ALA A 428 -16.20 10.23 12.98
N GLU A 429 -16.88 9.72 11.98
CA GLU A 429 -17.89 8.67 12.11
C GLU A 429 -17.59 7.53 11.14
N VAL A 430 -17.61 6.30 11.65
CA VAL A 430 -17.56 5.08 10.84
C VAL A 430 -18.77 4.23 11.20
N CYS A 431 -19.53 3.83 10.17
CA CYS A 431 -20.62 2.88 10.27
C CYS A 431 -20.32 1.67 9.42
N ALA A 432 -20.38 0.46 9.99
CA ALA A 432 -20.16 -0.78 9.28
C ALA A 432 -21.13 -1.86 9.81
N LEU A 433 -21.25 -3.00 9.11
CA LEU A 433 -22.04 -4.13 9.61
C LEU A 433 -21.35 -4.78 10.82
N CYS A 434 -22.15 -5.20 11.81
CA CYS A 434 -21.66 -5.97 12.96
C CYS A 434 -21.30 -7.40 12.58
N ARG A 435 -21.99 -7.97 11.60
CA ARG A 435 -21.80 -9.36 11.14
C ARG A 435 -20.94 -9.42 9.89
N ALA A 436 -20.37 -10.59 9.63
CA ALA A 436 -19.77 -10.86 8.35
C ALA A 436 -20.85 -11.01 7.26
N GLU A 437 -20.59 -10.45 6.08
CA GLU A 437 -21.53 -10.47 4.94
C GLU A 437 -20.75 -10.71 3.63
N GLU A 438 -21.47 -10.95 2.55
CA GLU A 438 -20.85 -11.00 1.24
C GLU A 438 -20.13 -9.68 0.95
N GLN A 439 -19.04 -9.74 0.24
CA GLN A 439 -18.11 -8.64 0.03
C GLN A 439 -18.79 -7.35 -0.48
N ILE A 440 -19.58 -7.45 -1.53
CA ILE A 440 -20.23 -6.27 -2.14
C ILE A 440 -21.23 -5.62 -1.20
N PRO A 441 -22.19 -6.35 -0.59
CA PRO A 441 -23.10 -5.77 0.40
C PRO A 441 -22.38 -5.14 1.60
N SER A 442 -21.32 -5.77 2.09
CA SER A 442 -20.55 -5.27 3.23
C SER A 442 -19.92 -3.90 2.94
N THR A 443 -19.27 -3.75 1.78
CA THR A 443 -18.66 -2.50 1.38
C THR A 443 -19.68 -1.39 1.09
N MET A 444 -20.81 -1.73 0.48
CA MET A 444 -21.89 -0.78 0.23
C MET A 444 -22.56 -0.27 1.51
N ALA A 445 -22.58 -1.10 2.56
CA ALA A 445 -23.15 -0.74 3.85
C ALA A 445 -22.22 0.14 4.71
N THR A 446 -20.92 0.14 4.42
CA THR A 446 -19.94 0.94 5.15
C THR A 446 -20.06 2.42 4.78
N ARG A 447 -20.11 3.28 5.79
CA ARG A 447 -20.22 4.73 5.64
C ARG A 447 -19.22 5.42 6.55
N MET A 448 -18.58 6.44 6.04
CA MET A 448 -17.56 7.21 6.75
C MET A 448 -17.84 8.70 6.58
N TYR A 449 -17.71 9.45 7.67
CA TYR A 449 -17.96 10.88 7.70
C TYR A 449 -16.88 11.59 8.52
N ILE A 450 -16.63 12.86 8.16
CA ILE A 450 -15.83 13.80 8.93
C ILE A 450 -16.60 15.11 9.01
N ASP A 451 -16.85 15.62 10.23
CA ASP A 451 -17.68 16.80 10.51
C ASP A 451 -19.03 16.76 9.79
N GLY A 452 -19.65 15.57 9.68
CA GLY A 452 -20.94 15.36 9.02
C GLY A 452 -20.89 15.33 7.49
N THR A 453 -19.73 15.56 6.87
CA THR A 453 -19.51 15.41 5.43
C THR A 453 -19.07 13.99 5.13
N ARG A 454 -19.56 13.37 4.04
CA ARG A 454 -19.06 12.08 3.61
C ARG A 454 -17.56 12.16 3.34
N PHE A 455 -16.82 11.16 3.78
CA PHE A 455 -15.37 11.20 3.71
C PHE A 455 -14.86 11.28 2.27
N GLU A 456 -15.58 10.66 1.32
CA GLU A 456 -15.28 10.73 -0.10
C GLU A 456 -15.42 12.15 -0.69
N GLU A 457 -16.27 12.98 -0.10
CA GLU A 457 -16.48 14.38 -0.51
C GLU A 457 -15.49 15.33 0.19
N TYR A 458 -14.88 14.87 1.28
CA TYR A 458 -13.89 15.62 2.04
C TYR A 458 -12.51 15.58 1.36
N ALA A 459 -12.20 14.49 0.65
CA ALA A 459 -10.91 14.30 0.00
C ALA A 459 -10.75 15.22 -1.21
N GLU A 460 -9.54 15.71 -1.41
CA GLU A 460 -9.17 16.46 -2.61
C GLU A 460 -9.22 15.56 -3.86
N VAL A 461 -9.74 16.10 -4.97
CA VAL A 461 -9.85 15.41 -6.27
C VAL A 461 -8.60 15.64 -7.12
#